data_6c363b8c9bd439bded911bdcdf7d1d3a
#
_entry.id   6c363b8c9bd439bded911bdcdf7d1d3a
#
_cell.length_a   1.000
_cell.length_b   1.000
_cell.length_c   1.000
_cell.angle_alpha   90.00
_cell.angle_beta   90.00
_cell.angle_gamma   90.00
#
_symmetry.space_group_name_H-M   'P 1'
#
loop_
_entity.id
_entity.type
_entity.pdbx_description
1 polymer ?
#
loop_
_entity_poly.entity_id
_entity_poly.type
_entity_poly.pdbx_seq_one_letter_code
_entity_poly.pdbx_strand_id
1 'polypeptide(L)'
;MPHASLKLVPGVDQNETQALNQAAISQCNFIRFIYDKAGQGLVQKLGGWTAYYPSPINTITRALWAWEDTNSISYLALGNQANTANYQASLNIISNSNLRDITPRTTTTNPAVSFTTTTGSSTVVITDSGFTTNNYNSVFISTPVSVGGLVLFGFYQTTVVSSTTYSIQAVDVLGNPALATSSVTNGGAVPQFTSTSGSAIVTVTLAGHGYSVGDTFSILIPTTLDSLYLFGNYSVLTVPTSGTFTIQASTSASSSTSAFENGGKANFVYYIEFGPVPAGTGYGVGGYGTGGYGAGTAVVPSTGVSVYTNDWTLDNFGQILISCPVPALVVTLSGASATGTGATATLTFSTAFTIPVGNVITVSGLSVSGYNGTYTVTASSSGSVSYANTTTGAATGGSISTIDPASGPIFQWDPTSGNPIASVIPYAPPVNDGVFVAMPQRQIIAWGSSFTGIQDPLLIRWCDVENFNDWIAKTTNQAGSYRIPKGSRIVGCIQGPQQALVWTDLA
;
A
#
# COMPACT_ATOMS: atom_id res chain seq x y z
N MET A 1 -62.58 20.03 7.38
CA MET A 1 -62.27 18.62 7.03
C MET A 1 -61.73 17.98 8.28
N PRO A 2 -62.17 16.80 8.71
CA PRO A 2 -61.61 16.09 9.84
C PRO A 2 -60.19 15.67 9.48
N HIS A 3 -59.21 15.99 10.30
CA HIS A 3 -57.85 15.53 10.16
C HIS A 3 -57.74 14.12 10.76
N ALA A 4 -57.43 13.13 9.94
CA ALA A 4 -57.08 11.80 10.41
C ALA A 4 -55.53 11.75 10.55
N SER A 5 -55.04 11.37 11.72
CA SER A 5 -53.62 11.09 11.94
C SER A 5 -53.39 9.58 11.93
N LEU A 6 -52.55 9.12 11.05
CA LEU A 6 -52.10 7.72 11.03
C LEU A 6 -50.77 7.63 11.81
N LYS A 7 -50.77 6.78 12.84
CA LYS A 7 -49.55 6.49 13.60
C LYS A 7 -48.94 5.23 13.00
N LEU A 8 -47.75 5.33 12.42
CA LEU A 8 -47.04 4.22 11.85
C LEU A 8 -46.15 3.55 12.91
N VAL A 9 -46.15 2.23 12.94
CA VAL A 9 -45.16 1.43 13.66
C VAL A 9 -43.85 1.47 12.85
N PRO A 10 -42.72 1.88 13.44
CA PRO A 10 -41.46 1.93 12.69
C PRO A 10 -40.92 0.55 12.38
N GLY A 11 -40.48 0.36 11.15
CA GLY A 11 -39.96 -0.89 10.63
C GLY A 11 -40.77 -1.45 9.50
N VAL A 12 -40.32 -2.55 8.94
CA VAL A 12 -40.98 -3.36 7.94
C VAL A 12 -41.44 -4.65 8.60
N ASP A 13 -42.74 -4.87 8.65
CA ASP A 13 -43.31 -6.11 9.19
C ASP A 13 -43.92 -6.93 8.05
N GLN A 14 -43.37 -8.10 7.82
CA GLN A 14 -43.79 -9.06 6.80
C GLN A 14 -44.41 -10.32 7.41
N ASN A 15 -44.51 -10.39 8.74
CA ASN A 15 -45.00 -11.59 9.43
C ASN A 15 -46.54 -11.67 9.43
N GLU A 16 -47.23 -10.55 9.20
CA GLU A 16 -48.69 -10.50 9.14
C GLU A 16 -49.20 -10.17 7.74
N THR A 17 -50.41 -10.62 7.43
CA THR A 17 -51.06 -10.25 6.17
C THR A 17 -51.37 -8.75 6.14
N GLN A 18 -51.41 -8.14 4.97
CA GLN A 18 -51.70 -6.70 4.82
C GLN A 18 -53.04 -6.28 5.44
N ALA A 19 -54.01 -7.20 5.54
CA ALA A 19 -55.30 -6.92 6.17
C ALA A 19 -55.24 -6.86 7.71
N LEU A 20 -54.30 -7.53 8.33
CA LEU A 20 -54.07 -7.53 9.79
C LEU A 20 -53.07 -6.49 10.22
N ASN A 21 -52.20 -6.05 9.33
CA ASN A 21 -51.15 -5.10 9.59
C ASN A 21 -51.62 -3.65 9.41
N GLN A 22 -52.45 -3.15 10.35
CA GLN A 22 -53.11 -1.84 10.20
C GLN A 22 -52.22 -0.61 10.38
N ALA A 23 -51.04 -0.76 10.92
CA ALA A 23 -50.16 0.38 11.26
C ALA A 23 -48.71 0.20 10.82
N ALA A 24 -48.34 -0.98 10.32
CA ALA A 24 -46.98 -1.26 9.89
C ALA A 24 -46.86 -1.25 8.35
N ILE A 25 -45.65 -1.05 7.89
CA ILE A 25 -45.33 -1.06 6.45
C ILE A 25 -44.80 -2.46 6.12
N SER A 26 -45.46 -3.14 5.21
CA SER A 26 -45.07 -4.50 4.74
C SER A 26 -43.98 -4.48 3.66
N GLN A 27 -43.90 -3.39 2.90
CA GLN A 27 -42.89 -3.23 1.86
C GLN A 27 -42.54 -1.76 1.66
N CYS A 28 -41.26 -1.43 1.58
CA CYS A 28 -40.80 -0.07 1.30
C CYS A 28 -39.46 -0.06 0.58
N ASN A 29 -39.24 1.00 -0.22
CA ASN A 29 -38.00 1.26 -0.91
C ASN A 29 -37.60 2.74 -0.70
N PHE A 30 -36.31 2.98 -0.47
CA PHE A 30 -35.73 4.33 -0.34
C PHE A 30 -36.34 5.19 0.77
N ILE A 31 -36.75 4.59 1.88
CA ILE A 31 -37.21 5.28 3.08
C ILE A 31 -36.41 4.84 4.30
N ARG A 32 -36.36 5.70 5.31
CA ARG A 32 -35.87 5.39 6.64
C ARG A 32 -36.91 5.73 7.69
N PHE A 33 -36.88 5.03 8.79
CA PHE A 33 -37.72 5.30 9.94
C PHE A 33 -36.92 6.15 10.93
N ILE A 34 -37.49 7.24 11.39
CA ILE A 34 -36.93 8.11 12.43
C ILE A 34 -37.89 8.05 13.61
N TYR A 35 -37.34 7.82 14.80
CA TYR A 35 -38.12 7.88 16.03
C TYR A 35 -38.19 9.34 16.49
N ASP A 36 -39.41 9.82 16.81
CA ASP A 36 -39.58 11.07 17.53
C ASP A 36 -39.32 10.86 19.03
N LYS A 37 -39.36 11.96 19.79
CA LYS A 37 -39.21 11.93 21.25
C LYS A 37 -40.31 11.15 21.99
N ALA A 38 -41.41 10.85 21.32
CA ALA A 38 -42.54 10.09 21.85
C ALA A 38 -42.49 8.60 21.43
N GLY A 39 -41.43 8.16 20.75
CA GLY A 39 -41.26 6.79 20.26
C GLY A 39 -42.14 6.46 19.05
N GLN A 40 -42.71 7.47 18.40
CA GLN A 40 -43.49 7.27 17.17
C GLN A 40 -42.57 7.26 15.96
N GLY A 41 -42.80 6.32 15.06
CA GLY A 41 -42.03 6.24 13.82
C GLY A 41 -42.49 7.28 12.81
N LEU A 42 -41.56 8.11 12.36
CA LEU A 42 -41.73 8.96 11.20
C LEU A 42 -41.07 8.32 9.99
N VAL A 43 -41.76 8.29 8.87
CA VAL A 43 -41.22 7.80 7.61
C VAL A 43 -40.58 8.98 6.88
N GLN A 44 -39.30 8.88 6.58
CA GLN A 44 -38.58 9.86 5.79
C GLN A 44 -38.05 9.22 4.51
N LYS A 45 -38.23 9.88 3.39
CA LYS A 45 -37.60 9.48 2.14
C LYS A 45 -36.08 9.60 2.28
N LEU A 46 -35.35 8.58 1.88
CA LEU A 46 -33.91 8.68 1.69
C LEU A 46 -33.65 9.70 0.59
N GLY A 47 -32.70 10.59 0.83
CA GLY A 47 -32.18 11.50 -0.19
C GLY A 47 -31.55 10.71 -1.35
N GLY A 48 -31.31 11.39 -2.44
CA GLY A 48 -30.55 10.81 -3.55
C GLY A 48 -29.12 10.53 -3.14
N TRP A 49 -28.44 9.68 -3.91
CA TRP A 49 -27.03 9.40 -3.78
C TRP A 49 -26.24 10.38 -4.65
N THR A 50 -25.21 10.97 -4.11
CA THR A 50 -24.18 11.70 -4.87
C THR A 50 -22.88 10.93 -4.78
N ALA A 51 -22.13 10.89 -5.89
CA ALA A 51 -20.82 10.27 -5.87
C ALA A 51 -19.90 11.04 -4.90
N TYR A 52 -19.33 10.35 -3.93
CA TYR A 52 -18.33 10.92 -3.02
C TYR A 52 -17.03 11.27 -3.79
N TYR A 53 -16.68 10.42 -4.75
CA TYR A 53 -15.60 10.63 -5.71
C TYR A 53 -16.15 10.54 -7.13
N PRO A 54 -16.01 11.59 -7.97
CA PRO A 54 -16.72 11.67 -9.24
C PRO A 54 -16.11 10.83 -10.36
N SER A 55 -14.82 10.48 -10.25
CA SER A 55 -14.12 9.73 -11.29
C SER A 55 -14.22 8.22 -11.05
N PRO A 56 -14.30 7.40 -12.11
CA PRO A 56 -14.31 5.95 -11.96
C PRO A 56 -12.97 5.44 -11.42
N ILE A 57 -13.02 4.45 -10.54
CA ILE A 57 -11.86 3.72 -10.05
C ILE A 57 -11.72 2.46 -10.90
N ASN A 58 -10.59 2.30 -11.61
CA ASN A 58 -10.37 1.23 -12.59
C ASN A 58 -10.01 -0.13 -11.97
N THR A 59 -10.43 -0.37 -10.73
CA THR A 59 -10.19 -1.60 -9.98
C THR A 59 -11.44 -2.04 -9.24
N ILE A 60 -11.47 -3.30 -8.80
CA ILE A 60 -12.57 -3.81 -7.97
C ILE A 60 -12.22 -3.52 -6.50
N THR A 61 -12.91 -2.55 -5.91
CA THR A 61 -12.78 -2.25 -4.48
C THR A 61 -13.47 -3.34 -3.65
N ARG A 62 -12.74 -3.93 -2.70
CA ARG A 62 -13.20 -4.99 -1.80
C ARG A 62 -13.38 -4.50 -0.38
N ALA A 63 -12.52 -3.62 0.08
CA ALA A 63 -12.59 -3.07 1.43
C ALA A 63 -12.66 -1.55 1.40
N LEU A 64 -13.41 -0.99 2.32
CA LEU A 64 -13.54 0.45 2.54
C LEU A 64 -13.38 0.73 4.03
N TRP A 65 -12.61 1.78 4.35
CA TRP A 65 -12.47 2.25 5.71
C TRP A 65 -12.40 3.77 5.75
N ALA A 66 -13.25 4.39 6.56
CA ALA A 66 -13.31 5.84 6.71
C ALA A 66 -12.87 6.25 8.11
N TRP A 67 -12.01 7.25 8.20
CA TRP A 67 -11.58 7.85 9.47
C TRP A 67 -11.27 9.34 9.28
N GLU A 68 -10.97 9.99 10.38
CA GLU A 68 -10.63 11.41 10.44
C GLU A 68 -9.32 11.57 11.22
N ASP A 69 -8.47 12.49 10.78
CA ASP A 69 -7.25 12.82 11.51
C ASP A 69 -7.48 13.86 12.61
N THR A 70 -6.42 14.19 13.33
CA THR A 70 -6.46 15.19 14.40
C THR A 70 -6.75 16.63 13.91
N ASN A 71 -6.65 16.86 12.60
CA ASN A 71 -6.96 18.15 11.95
C ASN A 71 -8.36 18.17 11.31
N SER A 72 -9.21 17.18 11.63
CA SER A 72 -10.55 17.03 11.07
C SER A 72 -10.56 16.84 9.54
N ILE A 73 -9.50 16.27 8.98
CA ILE A 73 -9.48 15.86 7.59
C ILE A 73 -10.02 14.44 7.49
N SER A 74 -11.05 14.26 6.68
CA SER A 74 -11.65 12.95 6.46
C SER A 74 -10.92 12.19 5.35
N TYR A 75 -10.67 10.92 5.61
CA TYR A 75 -10.04 9.98 4.69
C TYR A 75 -10.95 8.79 4.44
N LEU A 76 -10.91 8.28 3.22
CA LEU A 76 -11.55 7.03 2.83
C LEU A 76 -10.51 6.14 2.16
N ALA A 77 -10.13 5.05 2.85
CA ALA A 77 -9.26 4.03 2.27
C ALA A 77 -10.06 3.06 1.42
N LEU A 78 -9.45 2.64 0.32
CA LEU A 78 -9.97 1.67 -0.62
C LEU A 78 -8.94 0.56 -0.81
N GLY A 79 -9.28 -0.63 -0.33
CA GLY A 79 -8.52 -1.84 -0.62
C GLY A 79 -9.04 -2.49 -1.89
N ASN A 80 -8.23 -2.55 -2.92
CA ASN A 80 -8.63 -3.00 -4.25
C ASN A 80 -8.04 -4.37 -4.57
N GLN A 81 -8.86 -5.20 -5.22
CA GLN A 81 -8.46 -6.52 -5.68
C GLN A 81 -7.47 -6.42 -6.83
N ALA A 82 -6.56 -7.39 -6.90
CA ALA A 82 -5.72 -7.59 -8.07
C ALA A 82 -6.58 -7.85 -9.32
N ASN A 83 -6.27 -7.13 -10.38
CA ASN A 83 -6.89 -7.33 -11.68
C ASN A 83 -6.20 -8.50 -12.39
N THR A 84 -6.99 -9.44 -12.95
CA THR A 84 -6.46 -10.59 -13.68
C THR A 84 -5.63 -10.23 -14.91
N ALA A 85 -5.83 -9.04 -15.49
CA ALA A 85 -5.04 -8.55 -16.61
C ALA A 85 -3.67 -8.00 -16.21
N ASN A 86 -3.56 -7.41 -15.02
CA ASN A 86 -2.35 -6.70 -14.57
C ASN A 86 -1.78 -7.23 -13.25
N TYR A 87 -2.46 -8.17 -12.59
CA TYR A 87 -2.05 -8.81 -11.32
C TYR A 87 -1.65 -7.85 -10.19
N GLN A 88 -2.11 -6.60 -10.24
CA GLN A 88 -1.80 -5.60 -9.22
C GLN A 88 -3.02 -5.32 -8.36
N ALA A 89 -2.86 -5.55 -7.07
CA ALA A 89 -3.73 -4.98 -6.06
C ALA A 89 -3.33 -3.53 -5.81
N SER A 90 -4.22 -2.71 -5.30
CA SER A 90 -3.90 -1.35 -4.90
C SER A 90 -4.56 -0.97 -3.59
N LEU A 91 -3.89 -0.09 -2.87
CA LEU A 91 -4.40 0.58 -1.69
C LEU A 91 -4.46 2.07 -2.00
N ASN A 92 -5.67 2.62 -2.01
CA ASN A 92 -5.89 4.01 -2.37
C ASN A 92 -6.54 4.77 -1.22
N ILE A 93 -6.32 6.08 -1.21
CA ILE A 93 -6.97 7.02 -0.27
C ILE A 93 -7.70 8.09 -1.07
N ILE A 94 -8.93 8.35 -0.69
CA ILE A 94 -9.66 9.55 -1.12
C ILE A 94 -9.69 10.52 0.04
N SER A 95 -9.20 11.73 -0.20
CA SER A 95 -9.28 12.85 0.74
C SER A 95 -9.40 14.15 -0.04
N ASN A 96 -10.27 15.06 0.39
CA ASN A 96 -10.51 16.33 -0.29
C ASN A 96 -10.78 16.20 -1.79
N SER A 97 -11.58 15.18 -2.19
CA SER A 97 -11.90 14.84 -3.58
C SER A 97 -10.69 14.39 -4.44
N ASN A 98 -9.53 14.15 -3.85
CA ASN A 98 -8.35 13.62 -4.53
C ASN A 98 -8.17 12.14 -4.24
N LEU A 99 -7.91 11.36 -5.29
CA LEU A 99 -7.51 9.96 -5.18
C LEU A 99 -5.99 9.87 -5.16
N ARG A 100 -5.45 9.21 -4.14
CA ARG A 100 -4.00 8.97 -4.00
C ARG A 100 -3.73 7.48 -3.90
N ASP A 101 -2.80 6.98 -4.67
CA ASP A 101 -2.29 5.61 -4.56
C ASP A 101 -1.22 5.57 -3.46
N ILE A 102 -1.46 4.80 -2.42
CA ILE A 102 -0.54 4.56 -1.30
C ILE A 102 -0.11 3.10 -1.23
N THR A 103 -0.28 2.35 -2.29
CA THR A 103 0.02 0.92 -2.34
C THR A 103 1.45 0.66 -1.89
N PRO A 104 1.68 -0.20 -0.88
CA PRO A 104 3.02 -0.58 -0.46
C PRO A 104 3.72 -1.33 -1.59
N ARG A 105 4.98 -0.96 -1.88
CA ARG A 105 5.76 -1.52 -3.00
C ARG A 105 7.22 -1.61 -2.63
N THR A 106 7.93 -2.53 -3.28
CA THR A 106 9.39 -2.57 -3.21
C THR A 106 9.97 -1.35 -3.92
N THR A 107 10.99 -0.73 -3.33
CA THR A 107 11.56 0.51 -3.84
C THR A 107 13.03 0.35 -4.21
N THR A 108 13.43 1.02 -5.29
CA THR A 108 14.83 1.31 -5.59
C THR A 108 15.00 2.81 -5.80
N THR A 109 16.20 3.33 -5.53
CA THR A 109 16.50 4.75 -5.74
C THR A 109 17.52 4.91 -6.86
N ASN A 110 17.31 5.90 -7.73
CA ASN A 110 18.28 6.28 -8.73
C ASN A 110 18.38 7.81 -8.82
N PRO A 111 19.56 8.41 -8.61
CA PRO A 111 19.72 9.86 -8.57
C PRO A 111 20.01 10.51 -9.93
N ALA A 112 20.18 9.74 -11.00
CA ALA A 112 20.68 10.27 -12.28
C ALA A 112 19.73 9.94 -13.44
N VAL A 113 18.83 10.87 -13.74
CA VAL A 113 17.88 10.77 -14.86
C VAL A 113 17.87 12.04 -15.70
N SER A 114 17.38 11.94 -16.92
CA SER A 114 17.13 13.08 -17.80
C SER A 114 15.71 13.07 -18.34
N PHE A 115 15.20 14.26 -18.65
CA PHE A 115 13.81 14.50 -19.04
C PHE A 115 13.73 15.09 -20.44
N THR A 116 12.78 14.61 -21.19
CA THR A 116 12.46 15.15 -22.53
C THR A 116 10.99 15.51 -22.58
N THR A 117 10.70 16.74 -22.97
CA THR A 117 9.35 17.28 -23.18
C THR A 117 9.13 17.71 -24.60
N THR A 118 7.88 17.71 -25.03
CA THR A 118 7.43 18.26 -26.31
C THR A 118 6.38 19.31 -26.07
N THR A 119 6.55 20.50 -26.64
CA THR A 119 5.59 21.61 -26.53
C THR A 119 4.17 21.15 -26.84
N GLY A 120 3.23 21.49 -25.97
CA GLY A 120 1.81 21.14 -26.11
C GLY A 120 1.47 19.70 -25.73
N SER A 121 2.42 18.92 -25.22
CA SER A 121 2.21 17.56 -24.72
C SER A 121 2.30 17.49 -23.21
N SER A 122 1.46 16.66 -22.58
CA SER A 122 1.59 16.27 -21.18
C SER A 122 2.51 15.07 -20.97
N THR A 123 2.89 14.40 -22.06
CA THR A 123 3.79 13.25 -21.98
C THR A 123 5.23 13.73 -21.78
N VAL A 124 5.85 13.27 -20.70
CA VAL A 124 7.27 13.51 -20.42
C VAL A 124 8.01 12.20 -20.52
N VAL A 125 9.06 12.16 -21.31
CA VAL A 125 9.92 10.97 -21.48
C VAL A 125 11.08 11.09 -20.51
N ILE A 126 11.30 10.04 -19.71
CA ILE A 126 12.37 9.95 -18.73
C ILE A 126 13.36 8.88 -19.18
N THR A 127 14.63 9.25 -19.26
CA THR A 127 15.72 8.33 -19.58
C THR A 127 16.54 8.06 -18.33
N ASP A 128 16.62 6.79 -17.95
CA ASP A 128 17.37 6.31 -16.79
C ASP A 128 18.13 5.03 -17.15
N SER A 129 19.40 5.18 -17.45
CA SER A 129 20.25 4.06 -17.88
C SER A 129 20.55 3.05 -16.75
N GLY A 130 20.34 3.45 -15.50
CA GLY A 130 20.55 2.60 -14.32
C GLY A 130 19.34 1.76 -13.91
N PHE A 131 18.21 1.94 -14.59
CA PHE A 131 16.96 1.30 -14.21
C PHE A 131 16.23 0.69 -15.42
N THR A 132 15.79 -0.56 -15.28
CA THR A 132 14.98 -1.24 -16.30
C THR A 132 13.50 -1.17 -15.89
N THR A 133 12.69 -0.53 -16.72
CA THR A 133 11.25 -0.36 -16.47
C THR A 133 10.40 -1.44 -17.11
N ASN A 134 9.20 -1.63 -16.60
CA ASN A 134 8.10 -2.37 -17.22
C ASN A 134 6.78 -1.59 -17.08
N ASN A 135 5.73 -2.02 -17.79
CA ASN A 135 4.44 -1.31 -17.83
C ASN A 135 3.69 -1.25 -16.49
N TYR A 136 4.18 -1.95 -15.47
CA TYR A 136 3.55 -2.02 -14.14
C TYR A 136 4.31 -1.19 -13.10
N ASN A 137 5.40 -0.58 -13.51
CA ASN A 137 6.18 0.26 -12.62
C ASN A 137 5.47 1.58 -12.38
N SER A 138 5.81 2.18 -11.28
CA SER A 138 5.51 3.56 -10.99
C SER A 138 6.73 4.23 -10.41
N VAL A 139 6.83 5.53 -10.60
CA VAL A 139 7.93 6.33 -10.10
C VAL A 139 7.41 7.40 -9.16
N PHE A 140 8.09 7.59 -8.04
CA PHE A 140 7.90 8.72 -7.16
C PHE A 140 9.07 9.69 -7.33
N ILE A 141 8.76 10.88 -7.84
CA ILE A 141 9.73 11.97 -7.98
C ILE A 141 9.76 12.71 -6.65
N SER A 142 10.78 12.42 -5.82
CA SER A 142 10.90 12.93 -4.46
C SER A 142 11.56 14.32 -4.38
N THR A 143 12.20 14.75 -5.46
CA THR A 143 12.73 16.09 -5.63
C THR A 143 11.97 16.77 -6.76
N PRO A 144 11.31 17.92 -6.56
CA PRO A 144 10.65 18.64 -7.64
C PRO A 144 11.60 18.90 -8.80
N VAL A 145 11.20 18.57 -10.01
CA VAL A 145 12.00 18.79 -11.24
C VAL A 145 11.26 19.73 -12.17
N SER A 146 11.95 20.81 -12.54
CA SER A 146 11.45 21.75 -13.53
C SER A 146 11.97 21.41 -14.93
N VAL A 147 11.09 21.21 -15.89
CA VAL A 147 11.44 20.93 -17.29
C VAL A 147 10.33 21.36 -18.22
N GLY A 148 10.69 22.09 -19.28
CA GLY A 148 9.73 22.50 -20.32
C GLY A 148 8.53 23.30 -19.83
N GLY A 149 8.66 24.05 -18.72
CA GLY A 149 7.57 24.78 -18.07
C GLY A 149 6.68 23.93 -17.19
N LEU A 150 7.02 22.65 -16.98
CA LEU A 150 6.38 21.75 -16.04
C LEU A 150 7.19 21.65 -14.75
N VAL A 151 6.53 21.42 -13.62
CA VAL A 151 7.15 20.98 -12.37
C VAL A 151 6.65 19.58 -12.06
N LEU A 152 7.56 18.62 -12.13
CA LEU A 152 7.27 17.21 -11.87
C LEU A 152 7.62 16.90 -10.42
N PHE A 153 6.64 16.45 -9.65
CA PHE A 153 6.80 16.05 -8.26
C PHE A 153 5.67 15.11 -7.87
N GLY A 154 6.00 14.06 -7.13
CA GLY A 154 5.01 13.11 -6.66
C GLY A 154 5.01 11.81 -7.47
N PHE A 155 3.88 11.16 -7.48
CA PHE A 155 3.71 9.80 -7.97
C PHE A 155 3.19 9.78 -9.41
N TYR A 156 3.85 8.99 -10.27
CA TYR A 156 3.48 8.82 -11.66
C TYR A 156 3.48 7.35 -12.05
N GLN A 157 2.45 6.95 -12.82
CA GLN A 157 2.45 5.67 -13.51
C GLN A 157 3.39 5.73 -14.71
N THR A 158 4.20 4.69 -14.90
CA THR A 158 5.14 4.63 -16.03
C THR A 158 4.56 3.87 -17.21
N THR A 159 4.90 4.29 -18.42
CA THR A 159 4.66 3.56 -19.65
C THR A 159 6.00 3.31 -20.34
N VAL A 160 6.32 2.05 -20.60
CA VAL A 160 7.61 1.67 -21.21
C VAL A 160 7.75 2.20 -22.61
N VAL A 161 8.90 2.82 -22.90
CA VAL A 161 9.34 3.22 -24.23
C VAL A 161 10.50 2.31 -24.69
N SER A 162 11.45 2.03 -23.79
CA SER A 162 12.54 1.07 -23.99
C SER A 162 12.96 0.49 -22.65
N SER A 163 13.97 -0.37 -22.61
CA SER A 163 14.45 -0.95 -21.35
C SER A 163 14.91 0.07 -20.31
N THR A 164 15.37 1.24 -20.76
CA THR A 164 15.89 2.32 -19.88
C THR A 164 15.17 3.65 -20.07
N THR A 165 14.07 3.65 -20.82
CA THR A 165 13.31 4.86 -21.14
C THR A 165 11.83 4.58 -20.95
N TYR A 166 11.16 5.45 -20.23
CA TYR A 166 9.71 5.37 -20.00
C TYR A 166 9.08 6.76 -20.09
N SER A 167 7.79 6.81 -20.23
CA SER A 167 7.04 8.05 -20.20
C SER A 167 6.11 8.11 -18.98
N ILE A 168 5.85 9.33 -18.55
CA ILE A 168 4.84 9.68 -17.56
C ILE A 168 3.90 10.74 -18.13
N GLN A 169 2.71 10.90 -17.53
CA GLN A 169 1.78 11.98 -17.87
C GLN A 169 1.88 13.07 -16.80
N ALA A 170 2.32 14.26 -17.19
CA ALA A 170 2.34 15.40 -16.29
C ALA A 170 0.90 15.85 -15.99
N VAL A 171 0.63 16.13 -14.74
CA VAL A 171 -0.67 16.61 -14.27
C VAL A 171 -0.50 17.86 -13.41
N ASP A 172 -1.53 18.71 -13.42
CA ASP A 172 -1.62 19.85 -12.52
C ASP A 172 -2.07 19.40 -11.10
N VAL A 173 -2.17 20.34 -10.19
CA VAL A 173 -2.62 20.11 -8.80
C VAL A 173 -4.06 19.58 -8.70
N LEU A 174 -4.84 19.69 -9.77
CA LEU A 174 -6.22 19.18 -9.87
C LEU A 174 -6.29 17.81 -10.55
N GLY A 175 -5.15 17.27 -11.01
CA GLY A 175 -5.09 16.00 -11.72
C GLY A 175 -5.37 16.09 -13.22
N ASN A 176 -5.52 17.28 -13.80
CA ASN A 176 -5.69 17.44 -15.24
C ASN A 176 -4.32 17.38 -15.97
N PRO A 177 -4.28 16.96 -17.25
CA PRO A 177 -3.05 16.96 -18.00
C PRO A 177 -2.41 18.36 -18.06
N ALA A 178 -1.18 18.48 -17.56
CA ALA A 178 -0.38 19.70 -17.65
C ALA A 178 0.47 19.67 -18.94
N LEU A 179 0.34 20.68 -19.78
CA LEU A 179 1.01 20.72 -21.08
C LEU A 179 2.34 21.45 -21.00
N ALA A 180 3.39 20.87 -21.57
CA ALA A 180 4.69 21.52 -21.66
C ALA A 180 4.63 22.77 -22.54
N THR A 181 5.22 23.87 -22.08
CA THR A 181 5.29 25.14 -22.80
C THR A 181 6.47 25.23 -23.75
N SER A 182 7.46 24.35 -23.58
CA SER A 182 8.64 24.26 -24.46
C SER A 182 9.13 22.83 -24.61
N SER A 183 9.77 22.56 -25.75
CA SER A 183 10.45 21.29 -26.01
C SER A 183 11.86 21.34 -25.41
N VAL A 184 12.18 20.35 -24.60
CA VAL A 184 13.50 20.20 -23.95
C VAL A 184 13.95 18.76 -24.16
N THR A 185 15.22 18.55 -24.51
CA THR A 185 15.81 17.23 -24.67
C THR A 185 16.88 17.03 -23.59
N ASN A 186 16.80 15.94 -22.84
CA ASN A 186 17.73 15.57 -21.76
C ASN A 186 17.96 16.70 -20.73
N GLY A 187 16.87 17.39 -20.35
CA GLY A 187 16.89 18.47 -19.37
C GLY A 187 16.43 18.04 -17.98
N GLY A 188 16.00 19.01 -17.21
CA GLY A 188 15.48 18.90 -15.85
C GLY A 188 16.37 19.67 -14.86
N ALA A 189 15.75 20.55 -14.06
CA ALA A 189 16.42 21.32 -13.01
C ALA A 189 15.79 21.01 -11.66
N VAL A 190 16.63 20.79 -10.65
CA VAL A 190 16.22 20.58 -9.24
C VAL A 190 16.27 21.90 -8.46
N PRO A 191 15.53 22.02 -7.34
CA PRO A 191 15.58 23.19 -6.49
C PRO A 191 17.00 23.46 -5.98
N GLN A 192 17.40 24.73 -5.98
CA GLN A 192 18.62 25.19 -5.36
C GLN A 192 18.28 26.09 -4.18
N PHE A 193 19.00 25.92 -3.08
CA PHE A 193 18.78 26.66 -1.86
C PHE A 193 19.88 27.72 -1.67
N THR A 194 19.48 28.88 -1.22
CA THR A 194 20.39 29.97 -0.85
C THR A 194 20.02 30.47 0.54
N SER A 195 21.02 30.58 1.40
CA SER A 195 20.89 31.06 2.77
C SER A 195 21.63 32.39 2.97
N THR A 196 21.26 33.12 4.02
CA THR A 196 21.93 34.31 4.49
C THR A 196 22.28 34.13 5.97
N SER A 197 23.52 34.42 6.34
CA SER A 197 23.99 34.33 7.72
C SER A 197 23.09 35.09 8.70
N GLY A 198 22.70 34.42 9.78
CA GLY A 198 21.82 34.98 10.81
C GLY A 198 20.34 34.95 10.42
N SER A 199 19.96 34.52 9.23
CA SER A 199 18.56 34.43 8.76
C SER A 199 18.06 32.99 8.78
N ALA A 200 16.79 32.81 9.17
CA ALA A 200 16.06 31.55 9.00
C ALA A 200 15.34 31.46 7.65
N ILE A 201 15.36 32.53 6.85
CA ILE A 201 14.73 32.55 5.54
C ILE A 201 15.68 31.93 4.51
N VAL A 202 15.19 30.93 3.80
CA VAL A 202 15.91 30.25 2.73
C VAL A 202 15.22 30.59 1.41
N THR A 203 15.98 31.05 0.43
CA THR A 203 15.50 31.26 -0.93
C THR A 203 15.63 29.97 -1.73
N VAL A 204 14.54 29.55 -2.35
CA VAL A 204 14.49 28.40 -3.23
C VAL A 204 14.41 28.87 -4.67
N THR A 205 15.33 28.43 -5.51
CA THR A 205 15.34 28.70 -6.95
C THR A 205 14.88 27.43 -7.69
N LEU A 206 13.73 27.52 -8.38
CA LEU A 206 13.14 26.47 -9.18
C LEU A 206 12.32 27.11 -10.31
N ALA A 207 12.81 27.05 -11.52
CA ALA A 207 12.19 27.74 -12.67
C ALA A 207 10.76 27.22 -12.93
N GLY A 208 9.82 28.13 -13.11
CA GLY A 208 8.42 27.79 -13.45
C GLY A 208 7.68 27.00 -12.35
N HIS A 209 8.02 27.22 -11.09
CA HIS A 209 7.52 26.43 -9.96
C HIS A 209 6.00 26.50 -9.71
N GLY A 210 5.33 27.56 -10.16
CA GLY A 210 3.88 27.70 -10.03
C GLY A 210 3.32 27.87 -8.60
N TYR A 211 4.18 27.88 -7.55
CA TYR A 211 3.74 28.07 -6.17
C TYR A 211 3.26 29.50 -5.92
N SER A 212 2.25 29.61 -5.05
CA SER A 212 1.73 30.84 -4.49
C SER A 212 2.08 30.95 -3.01
N VAL A 213 1.99 32.16 -2.45
CA VAL A 213 2.18 32.39 -1.01
C VAL A 213 1.15 31.56 -0.23
N GLY A 214 1.62 30.80 0.76
CA GLY A 214 0.81 29.89 1.57
C GLY A 214 0.76 28.45 1.06
N ASP A 215 1.20 28.18 -0.16
CA ASP A 215 1.32 26.80 -0.67
C ASP A 215 2.35 26.00 0.14
N THR A 216 2.22 24.69 0.09
CA THR A 216 3.16 23.78 0.75
C THR A 216 4.23 23.31 -0.22
N PHE A 217 5.48 23.55 0.13
CA PHE A 217 6.66 23.00 -0.54
C PHE A 217 7.26 21.89 0.33
N SER A 218 7.37 20.68 -0.23
CA SER A 218 7.87 19.50 0.48
C SER A 218 9.33 19.22 0.13
N ILE A 219 10.17 19.08 1.15
CA ILE A 219 11.56 18.61 1.05
C ILE A 219 11.60 17.20 1.63
N LEU A 220 11.65 16.19 0.76
CA LEU A 220 11.59 14.77 1.16
C LEU A 220 12.95 14.11 1.22
N ILE A 221 14.00 14.83 0.84
CA ILE A 221 15.40 14.42 0.98
C ILE A 221 16.07 15.33 2.00
N PRO A 222 16.52 14.79 3.13
CA PRO A 222 17.21 15.58 4.13
C PRO A 222 18.37 16.36 3.52
N THR A 223 18.34 17.67 3.63
CA THR A 223 19.33 18.59 3.05
C THR A 223 19.91 19.46 4.15
N THR A 224 21.22 19.48 4.28
CA THR A 224 21.93 20.36 5.21
C THR A 224 22.54 21.52 4.46
N LEU A 225 22.34 22.73 4.94
CA LEU A 225 22.82 23.99 4.37
C LEU A 225 23.17 24.95 5.50
N ASP A 226 24.42 25.34 5.64
CA ASP A 226 24.90 26.37 6.61
C ASP A 226 24.32 26.17 8.03
N SER A 227 24.42 24.96 8.55
CA SER A 227 23.82 24.49 9.83
C SER A 227 22.30 24.45 9.86
N LEU A 228 21.62 24.74 8.76
CA LEU A 228 20.20 24.47 8.61
C LEU A 228 20.00 23.00 8.25
N TYR A 229 18.98 22.39 8.85
CA TYR A 229 18.49 21.08 8.46
C TYR A 229 17.11 21.22 7.83
N LEU A 230 17.02 21.01 6.52
CA LEU A 230 15.81 21.16 5.73
C LEU A 230 15.23 19.77 5.43
N PHE A 231 14.08 19.48 6.02
CA PHE A 231 13.34 18.25 5.79
C PHE A 231 11.90 18.42 6.26
N GLY A 232 10.93 17.93 5.47
CA GLY A 232 9.50 18.03 5.77
C GLY A 232 8.79 19.09 4.93
N ASN A 233 7.66 19.56 5.39
CA ASN A 233 6.78 20.50 4.69
C ASN A 233 7.02 21.94 5.15
N TYR A 234 7.19 22.84 4.20
CA TYR A 234 7.38 24.27 4.43
C TYR A 234 6.30 25.08 3.74
N SER A 235 5.80 26.10 4.40
CA SER A 235 4.91 27.07 3.77
C SER A 235 5.73 28.05 2.93
N VAL A 236 5.27 28.32 1.72
CA VAL A 236 5.85 29.35 0.85
C VAL A 236 5.52 30.73 1.45
N LEU A 237 6.54 31.50 1.82
CA LEU A 237 6.38 32.81 2.47
C LEU A 237 6.22 33.93 1.48
N THR A 238 7.08 33.95 0.46
CA THR A 238 7.07 34.96 -0.60
C THR A 238 7.39 34.33 -1.94
N VAL A 239 6.93 34.93 -3.02
CA VAL A 239 7.20 34.53 -4.41
C VAL A 239 7.75 35.77 -5.15
N PRO A 240 9.05 36.04 -5.05
CA PRO A 240 9.65 37.21 -5.69
C PRO A 240 9.60 37.14 -7.23
N THR A 241 9.75 35.95 -7.81
CA THR A 241 9.69 35.72 -9.26
C THR A 241 9.04 34.38 -9.56
N SER A 242 8.71 34.12 -10.84
CA SER A 242 8.22 32.80 -11.27
C SER A 242 9.25 31.67 -11.14
N GLY A 243 10.49 31.99 -10.81
CA GLY A 243 11.57 31.03 -10.62
C GLY A 243 12.14 31.00 -9.21
N THR A 244 11.62 31.82 -8.28
CA THR A 244 12.14 31.90 -6.91
C THR A 244 11.03 32.12 -5.89
N PHE A 245 11.12 31.43 -4.77
CA PHE A 245 10.26 31.62 -3.60
C PHE A 245 11.06 31.45 -2.31
N THR A 246 10.49 31.81 -1.18
CA THR A 246 11.15 31.68 0.12
C THR A 246 10.39 30.77 1.06
N ILE A 247 11.13 30.07 1.90
CA ILE A 247 10.64 29.23 2.99
C ILE A 247 11.34 29.62 4.29
N GLN A 248 10.80 29.22 5.43
CA GLN A 248 11.41 29.46 6.74
C GLN A 248 11.89 28.16 7.37
N ALA A 249 13.19 28.11 7.66
CA ALA A 249 13.79 27.03 8.43
C ALA A 249 13.52 27.20 9.94
N SER A 250 13.71 26.14 10.70
CA SER A 250 13.52 26.13 12.16
C SER A 250 14.60 26.90 12.94
N THR A 251 15.77 27.09 12.34
CA THR A 251 16.93 27.77 12.92
C THR A 251 17.50 28.78 11.94
N SER A 252 18.38 29.67 12.40
CA SER A 252 19.10 30.64 11.54
C SER A 252 20.39 30.02 10.96
N ALA A 253 20.71 30.40 9.72
CA ALA A 253 21.92 29.96 9.05
C ALA A 253 23.18 30.50 9.73
N SER A 254 24.20 29.67 9.87
CA SER A 254 25.49 30.05 10.45
C SER A 254 26.39 30.85 9.49
N SER A 255 26.14 30.70 8.18
CA SER A 255 26.88 31.38 7.11
C SER A 255 25.97 31.69 5.93
N SER A 256 26.49 32.35 4.91
CA SER A 256 25.76 32.59 3.67
C SER A 256 26.32 31.71 2.57
N THR A 257 25.42 30.98 1.89
CA THR A 257 25.78 30.18 0.71
C THR A 257 25.10 30.74 -0.52
N SER A 258 25.81 30.76 -1.63
CA SER A 258 25.29 31.29 -2.89
C SER A 258 24.20 30.40 -3.50
N ALA A 259 24.35 29.07 -3.44
CA ALA A 259 23.36 28.08 -3.81
C ALA A 259 23.78 26.67 -3.38
N PHE A 260 22.80 25.83 -3.06
CA PHE A 260 22.99 24.42 -2.74
C PHE A 260 21.84 23.62 -3.33
N GLU A 261 22.17 22.49 -3.99
CA GLU A 261 21.16 21.62 -4.60
C GLU A 261 20.45 20.76 -3.54
N ASN A 262 19.15 20.58 -3.70
CA ASN A 262 18.31 19.75 -2.85
C ASN A 262 18.69 18.25 -2.97
N GLY A 263 19.51 17.76 -2.03
CA GLY A 263 20.01 16.40 -2.05
C GLY A 263 21.00 16.10 -3.19
N GLY A 264 21.51 17.11 -3.87
CA GLY A 264 22.49 17.02 -4.94
C GLY A 264 21.86 16.89 -6.33
N LYS A 265 21.21 15.79 -6.66
CA LYS A 265 20.55 15.55 -7.95
C LYS A 265 19.10 15.18 -7.74
N ALA A 266 18.30 15.22 -8.83
CA ALA A 266 16.95 14.69 -8.82
C ALA A 266 16.97 13.24 -8.30
N ASN A 267 16.16 12.95 -7.31
CA ASN A 267 16.09 11.62 -6.71
C ASN A 267 14.73 10.99 -6.97
N PHE A 268 14.75 9.75 -7.45
CA PHE A 268 13.57 8.99 -7.83
C PHE A 268 13.50 7.71 -7.03
N VAL A 269 12.30 7.42 -6.56
CA VAL A 269 11.98 6.14 -5.92
C VAL A 269 11.11 5.35 -6.87
N TYR A 270 11.61 4.23 -7.37
CA TYR A 270 10.87 3.35 -8.27
C TYR A 270 10.11 2.30 -7.47
N TYR A 271 8.82 2.25 -7.68
CA TYR A 271 7.96 1.22 -7.12
C TYR A 271 7.75 0.14 -8.15
N ILE A 272 8.49 -0.96 -8.02
CA ILE A 272 8.56 -2.00 -9.03
C ILE A 272 7.46 -3.03 -8.85
N GLU A 273 7.16 -3.43 -7.61
CA GLU A 273 6.18 -4.45 -7.33
C GLU A 273 5.68 -4.40 -5.89
N PHE A 274 4.47 -4.92 -5.74
CA PHE A 274 3.87 -5.24 -4.47
C PHE A 274 4.47 -6.56 -3.99
N GLY A 275 5.51 -6.53 -3.20
CA GLY A 275 6.22 -7.73 -2.78
C GLY A 275 6.27 -7.90 -1.27
N PRO A 276 6.62 -9.10 -0.79
CA PRO A 276 6.88 -9.32 0.61
C PRO A 276 8.00 -8.40 1.05
N VAL A 277 7.78 -7.70 2.14
CA VAL A 277 8.83 -6.92 2.75
C VAL A 277 9.84 -7.89 3.33
N PRO A 278 11.14 -7.70 3.08
CA PRO A 278 12.15 -8.49 3.74
C PRO A 278 11.96 -8.39 5.25
N ALA A 279 11.81 -9.52 5.90
CA ALA A 279 11.85 -9.61 7.35
C ALA A 279 13.13 -8.93 7.84
N GLY A 280 13.00 -8.07 8.84
CA GLY A 280 14.07 -7.18 9.30
C GLY A 280 15.40 -7.86 9.57
N THR A 281 16.43 -7.05 9.66
CA THR A 281 17.78 -7.46 10.07
C THR A 281 17.76 -8.02 11.49
N GLY A 282 17.66 -9.32 11.65
CA GLY A 282 17.66 -10.00 12.94
C GLY A 282 18.44 -11.31 12.89
N TYR A 283 18.85 -11.79 14.05
CA TYR A 283 19.46 -13.08 14.21
C TYR A 283 18.45 -14.16 13.72
N GLY A 284 18.73 -14.79 12.62
CA GLY A 284 17.86 -15.83 12.04
C GLY A 284 17.24 -15.49 10.68
N VAL A 285 17.49 -14.31 10.11
CA VAL A 285 17.10 -13.97 8.75
C VAL A 285 18.25 -14.30 7.79
N GLY A 286 18.07 -15.35 6.99
CA GLY A 286 19.11 -15.88 6.11
C GLY A 286 19.64 -17.21 6.59
N GLY A 287 20.18 -18.03 5.68
CA GLY A 287 20.79 -19.32 6.02
C GLY A 287 21.90 -19.14 7.05
N TYR A 288 22.00 -20.06 8.00
CA TYR A 288 23.05 -20.11 9.02
C TYR A 288 24.43 -20.11 8.33
N GLY A 289 25.21 -19.04 8.52
CA GLY A 289 26.55 -18.90 7.95
C GLY A 289 26.70 -17.99 6.73
N THR A 290 25.64 -17.34 6.26
CA THR A 290 25.72 -16.33 5.18
C THR A 290 25.77 -14.91 5.75
N GLY A 291 26.92 -14.48 6.22
CA GLY A 291 27.16 -13.15 6.74
C GLY A 291 28.10 -13.17 7.95
N GLY A 292 29.06 -12.25 8.00
CA GLY A 292 29.93 -12.12 9.17
C GLY A 292 29.15 -11.78 10.42
N TYR A 293 29.59 -12.24 11.57
CA TYR A 293 29.06 -11.94 12.89
C TYR A 293 28.95 -10.42 13.07
N GLY A 294 27.73 -9.88 13.19
CA GLY A 294 27.48 -8.46 13.43
C GLY A 294 27.35 -7.58 12.19
N ALA A 295 27.51 -8.08 10.98
CA ALA A 295 27.16 -7.34 9.77
C ALA A 295 25.74 -7.72 9.36
N GLY A 296 24.77 -6.89 9.68
CA GLY A 296 23.45 -6.97 9.06
C GLY A 296 23.63 -6.81 7.56
N THR A 297 23.56 -7.92 6.83
CA THR A 297 23.47 -7.85 5.36
C THR A 297 22.18 -7.11 5.06
N ALA A 298 22.26 -5.96 4.42
CA ALA A 298 21.11 -5.32 3.81
C ALA A 298 20.47 -6.39 2.92
N VAL A 299 19.30 -6.88 3.30
CA VAL A 299 18.54 -7.79 2.45
C VAL A 299 18.20 -6.96 1.23
N VAL A 300 18.81 -7.30 0.09
CA VAL A 300 18.42 -6.73 -1.20
C VAL A 300 16.95 -7.04 -1.34
N PRO A 301 16.07 -6.05 -1.52
CA PRO A 301 14.66 -6.30 -1.75
C PRO A 301 14.56 -7.30 -2.89
N SER A 302 13.89 -8.42 -2.67
CA SER A 302 13.62 -9.34 -3.76
C SER A 302 12.88 -8.56 -4.84
N THR A 303 13.33 -8.66 -6.07
CA THR A 303 12.56 -8.17 -7.23
C THR A 303 11.20 -8.86 -7.16
N GLY A 304 10.18 -8.12 -6.81
CA GLY A 304 8.93 -8.52 -6.24
C GLY A 304 8.25 -9.74 -6.81
N VAL A 305 7.62 -10.46 -5.93
CA VAL A 305 6.56 -11.40 -6.29
C VAL A 305 5.28 -10.58 -6.31
N SER A 306 4.56 -10.60 -7.42
CA SER A 306 3.26 -9.95 -7.54
C SER A 306 2.33 -10.53 -6.48
N VAL A 307 1.80 -9.68 -5.59
CA VAL A 307 0.81 -10.11 -4.59
C VAL A 307 -0.55 -10.20 -5.26
N TYR A 308 -1.11 -11.38 -5.31
CA TYR A 308 -2.50 -11.59 -5.71
C TYR A 308 -3.41 -11.32 -4.52
N THR A 309 -3.67 -10.07 -4.25
CA THR A 309 -4.58 -9.67 -3.17
C THR A 309 -6.01 -9.74 -3.67
N ASN A 310 -6.86 -10.52 -2.98
CA ASN A 310 -8.28 -10.60 -3.27
C ASN A 310 -9.11 -9.66 -2.40
N ASP A 311 -8.64 -9.33 -1.23
CA ASP A 311 -9.34 -8.50 -0.26
C ASP A 311 -8.31 -7.79 0.64
N TRP A 312 -8.80 -6.91 1.50
CA TRP A 312 -8.01 -6.18 2.48
C TRP A 312 -8.74 -6.14 3.82
N THR A 313 -7.99 -6.15 4.89
CA THR A 313 -8.50 -5.71 6.18
C THR A 313 -7.91 -4.35 6.49
N LEU A 314 -8.76 -3.42 6.84
CA LEU A 314 -8.42 -2.02 7.06
C LEU A 314 -8.94 -1.58 8.41
N ASP A 315 -8.14 -0.82 9.14
CA ASP A 315 -8.54 -0.17 10.39
C ASP A 315 -7.64 1.05 10.63
N ASN A 316 -7.86 1.81 11.70
CA ASN A 316 -7.02 2.94 12.02
C ASN A 316 -6.51 2.91 13.46
N PHE A 317 -5.23 3.23 13.63
CA PHE A 317 -4.57 3.44 14.92
C PHE A 317 -4.41 4.96 15.16
N GLY A 318 -5.46 5.58 15.72
CA GLY A 318 -5.55 7.03 15.74
C GLY A 318 -5.71 7.59 14.31
N GLN A 319 -4.80 8.41 13.87
CA GLN A 319 -4.80 8.94 12.49
C GLN A 319 -4.13 8.01 11.45
N ILE A 320 -3.37 7.02 11.91
CA ILE A 320 -2.59 6.13 11.07
C ILE A 320 -3.49 5.01 10.54
N LEU A 321 -3.54 4.84 9.22
CA LEU A 321 -4.19 3.69 8.60
C LEU A 321 -3.35 2.44 8.84
N ILE A 322 -4.01 1.37 9.26
CA ILE A 322 -3.46 0.01 9.34
C ILE A 322 -4.13 -0.83 8.27
N SER A 323 -3.34 -1.54 7.50
CA SER A 323 -3.86 -2.37 6.41
C SER A 323 -3.11 -3.70 6.31
N CYS A 324 -3.84 -4.73 5.97
CA CYS A 324 -3.29 -6.05 5.70
C CYS A 324 -3.97 -6.61 4.44
N PRO A 325 -3.21 -6.92 3.39
CA PRO A 325 -3.77 -7.58 2.22
C PRO A 325 -4.16 -9.02 2.56
N VAL A 326 -5.33 -9.42 2.11
CA VAL A 326 -5.81 -10.80 2.22
C VAL A 326 -5.50 -11.50 0.90
N PRO A 327 -4.60 -12.48 0.87
CA PRO A 327 -4.18 -13.12 -0.37
C PRO A 327 -5.27 -14.01 -0.95
N ALA A 328 -5.13 -14.37 -2.22
CA ALA A 328 -5.79 -15.54 -2.77
C ALA A 328 -5.25 -16.76 -2.03
N LEU A 329 -6.12 -17.49 -1.35
CA LEU A 329 -5.74 -18.57 -0.43
C LEU A 329 -4.92 -19.68 -1.08
N VAL A 330 -5.02 -19.88 -2.38
CA VAL A 330 -4.25 -20.88 -3.12
C VAL A 330 -4.04 -20.41 -4.56
N VAL A 331 -2.79 -20.27 -4.96
CA VAL A 331 -2.42 -20.12 -6.37
C VAL A 331 -2.25 -21.50 -6.98
N THR A 332 -2.99 -21.80 -8.04
CA THR A 332 -2.83 -23.04 -8.81
C THR A 332 -2.23 -22.72 -10.17
N LEU A 333 -1.04 -23.27 -10.44
CA LEU A 333 -0.33 -23.12 -11.70
C LEU A 333 -0.49 -24.41 -12.50
N SER A 334 -1.17 -24.33 -13.64
CA SER A 334 -1.44 -25.46 -14.52
C SER A 334 -0.34 -25.67 -15.56
N GLY A 335 -0.30 -26.82 -16.18
CA GLY A 335 0.62 -27.14 -17.26
C GLY A 335 2.07 -27.36 -16.77
N ALA A 336 2.23 -27.73 -15.51
CA ALA A 336 3.54 -28.03 -14.97
C ALA A 336 4.17 -29.27 -15.61
N SER A 337 5.46 -29.21 -15.86
CA SER A 337 6.29 -30.35 -16.20
C SER A 337 7.39 -30.52 -15.17
N ALA A 338 7.80 -31.75 -14.92
CA ALA A 338 8.83 -32.08 -13.94
C ALA A 338 10.00 -32.80 -14.56
N THR A 339 11.20 -32.54 -14.06
CA THR A 339 12.40 -33.33 -14.31
C THR A 339 13.10 -33.63 -12.98
N GLY A 340 13.48 -34.87 -12.76
CA GLY A 340 14.13 -35.28 -11.52
C GLY A 340 15.46 -35.95 -11.76
N THR A 341 16.41 -35.72 -10.85
CA THR A 341 17.76 -36.26 -10.84
C THR A 341 17.93 -37.44 -9.89
N GLY A 342 16.91 -37.81 -9.12
CA GLY A 342 16.99 -38.81 -8.04
C GLY A 342 17.34 -38.20 -6.67
N ALA A 343 17.61 -36.89 -6.61
CA ALA A 343 17.80 -36.15 -5.37
C ALA A 343 16.95 -34.85 -5.35
N THR A 344 16.77 -34.25 -6.52
CA THR A 344 16.04 -33.02 -6.70
C THR A 344 15.09 -33.13 -7.88
N ALA A 345 13.86 -32.71 -7.72
CA ALA A 345 12.93 -32.47 -8.82
C ALA A 345 12.86 -30.98 -9.12
N THR A 346 12.85 -30.63 -10.41
CA THR A 346 12.59 -29.27 -10.89
C THR A 346 11.29 -29.27 -11.68
N LEU A 347 10.34 -28.44 -11.27
CA LEU A 347 9.12 -28.19 -12.01
C LEU A 347 9.24 -26.89 -12.79
N THR A 348 8.77 -26.91 -14.03
CA THR A 348 8.64 -25.73 -14.88
C THR A 348 7.18 -25.55 -15.25
N PHE A 349 6.71 -24.31 -15.29
CA PHE A 349 5.34 -23.92 -15.63
C PHE A 349 5.36 -22.70 -16.54
N SER A 350 4.31 -22.55 -17.35
CA SER A 350 4.27 -21.52 -18.40
C SER A 350 4.03 -20.09 -17.87
N THR A 351 3.50 -19.98 -16.66
CA THR A 351 3.23 -18.69 -16.03
C THR A 351 4.51 -18.13 -15.39
N ALA A 352 4.87 -16.91 -15.69
CA ALA A 352 6.00 -16.22 -15.06
C ALA A 352 5.63 -15.88 -13.60
N PHE A 353 5.77 -16.87 -12.72
CA PHE A 353 5.48 -16.73 -11.28
C PHE A 353 6.66 -17.31 -10.49
N THR A 354 7.05 -16.64 -9.41
CA THR A 354 8.16 -17.08 -8.56
C THR A 354 7.60 -17.51 -7.21
N ILE A 355 7.77 -18.78 -6.87
CA ILE A 355 7.40 -19.32 -5.55
C ILE A 355 8.65 -19.27 -4.66
N PRO A 356 8.67 -18.51 -3.56
CA PRO A 356 9.86 -18.38 -2.73
C PRO A 356 10.39 -19.69 -2.17
N VAL A 357 11.70 -19.72 -1.97
CA VAL A 357 12.38 -20.80 -1.26
C VAL A 357 11.86 -20.89 0.17
N GLY A 358 11.55 -22.09 0.62
CA GLY A 358 10.94 -22.36 1.93
C GLY A 358 9.41 -22.50 1.90
N ASN A 359 8.74 -22.07 0.83
CA ASN A 359 7.30 -22.28 0.69
C ASN A 359 6.95 -23.75 0.49
N VAL A 360 5.77 -24.08 0.97
CA VAL A 360 5.16 -25.40 0.76
C VAL A 360 4.34 -25.37 -0.53
N ILE A 361 4.59 -26.32 -1.41
CA ILE A 361 3.84 -26.55 -2.65
C ILE A 361 3.16 -27.91 -2.61
N THR A 362 1.97 -28.00 -3.17
CA THR A 362 1.31 -29.27 -3.45
C THR A 362 1.32 -29.51 -4.95
N VAL A 363 1.96 -30.58 -5.36
CA VAL A 363 2.08 -31.00 -6.76
C VAL A 363 1.09 -32.12 -7.03
N SER A 364 0.32 -32.02 -8.10
CA SER A 364 -0.68 -33.00 -8.47
C SER A 364 -0.82 -33.15 -9.98
N GLY A 365 -1.31 -34.30 -10.41
CA GLY A 365 -1.66 -34.55 -11.81
C GLY A 365 -0.49 -34.78 -12.77
N LEU A 366 0.76 -34.86 -12.27
CA LEU A 366 1.88 -35.21 -13.11
C LEU A 366 1.82 -36.70 -13.57
N SER A 367 2.22 -36.97 -14.81
CA SER A 367 2.18 -38.31 -15.44
C SER A 367 3.02 -39.35 -14.70
N VAL A 368 4.01 -38.92 -13.93
CA VAL A 368 4.80 -39.78 -13.04
C VAL A 368 4.42 -39.48 -11.60
N SER A 369 3.75 -40.43 -10.95
CA SER A 369 3.16 -40.26 -9.61
C SER A 369 4.15 -39.91 -8.52
N GLY A 370 5.42 -40.31 -8.65
CA GLY A 370 6.44 -40.01 -7.66
C GLY A 370 6.79 -38.53 -7.48
N TYR A 371 6.38 -37.67 -8.39
CA TYR A 371 6.49 -36.21 -8.25
C TYR A 371 5.30 -35.56 -7.54
N ASN A 372 4.17 -36.27 -7.46
CA ASN A 372 2.98 -35.75 -6.81
C ASN A 372 3.12 -35.84 -5.29
N GLY A 373 2.70 -34.77 -4.59
CA GLY A 373 2.80 -34.70 -3.14
C GLY A 373 2.99 -33.27 -2.65
N THR A 374 3.28 -33.14 -1.37
CA THR A 374 3.54 -31.85 -0.72
C THR A 374 5.01 -31.72 -0.40
N TYR A 375 5.63 -30.66 -0.87
CA TYR A 375 7.09 -30.45 -0.80
C TYR A 375 7.43 -29.03 -0.38
N THR A 376 8.63 -28.85 0.16
CA THR A 376 9.20 -27.53 0.45
C THR A 376 10.12 -27.10 -0.69
N VAL A 377 9.94 -25.90 -1.20
CA VAL A 377 10.75 -25.32 -2.27
C VAL A 377 12.18 -25.08 -1.78
N THR A 378 13.17 -25.65 -2.48
CA THR A 378 14.61 -25.51 -2.16
C THR A 378 15.33 -24.53 -3.07
N ALA A 379 14.82 -24.33 -4.29
CA ALA A 379 15.31 -23.31 -5.23
C ALA A 379 14.15 -22.82 -6.10
N SER A 380 14.21 -21.57 -6.54
CA SER A 380 13.16 -20.95 -7.33
C SER A 380 13.70 -19.97 -8.35
N SER A 381 13.03 -19.89 -9.48
CA SER A 381 13.19 -18.85 -10.50
C SER A 381 11.83 -18.54 -11.13
N SER A 382 11.72 -17.50 -11.96
CA SER A 382 10.50 -17.21 -12.68
C SER A 382 10.07 -18.40 -13.55
N GLY A 383 8.90 -18.97 -13.28
CA GLY A 383 8.35 -20.12 -14.00
C GLY A 383 8.98 -21.47 -13.63
N SER A 384 9.77 -21.56 -12.54
CA SER A 384 10.41 -22.82 -12.14
C SER A 384 10.65 -22.89 -10.63
N VAL A 385 10.45 -24.09 -10.06
CA VAL A 385 10.78 -24.40 -8.66
C VAL A 385 11.47 -25.75 -8.56
N SER A 386 12.35 -25.88 -7.56
CA SER A 386 13.00 -27.16 -7.24
C SER A 386 12.69 -27.57 -5.79
N TYR A 387 12.59 -28.87 -5.56
CA TYR A 387 12.37 -29.47 -4.24
C TYR A 387 13.08 -30.84 -4.14
N ALA A 388 13.32 -31.29 -2.92
CA ALA A 388 13.93 -32.60 -2.67
C ALA A 388 12.94 -33.70 -3.08
N ASN A 389 13.37 -34.59 -4.00
CA ASN A 389 12.57 -35.71 -4.47
C ASN A 389 13.48 -36.77 -5.12
N THR A 390 13.20 -38.05 -4.86
CA THR A 390 14.00 -39.18 -5.33
C THR A 390 13.56 -39.70 -6.71
N THR A 391 12.50 -39.18 -7.29
CA THR A 391 12.02 -39.61 -8.60
C THR A 391 12.96 -39.12 -9.71
N THR A 392 13.15 -39.92 -10.75
CA THR A 392 13.97 -39.60 -11.91
C THR A 392 13.13 -39.51 -13.18
N GLY A 393 13.66 -38.84 -14.19
CA GLY A 393 13.03 -38.73 -15.51
C GLY A 393 12.09 -37.52 -15.64
N ALA A 394 11.39 -37.42 -16.76
CA ALA A 394 10.49 -36.32 -17.09
C ALA A 394 9.02 -36.70 -16.86
N ALA A 395 8.21 -35.74 -16.42
CA ALA A 395 6.77 -35.85 -16.29
C ALA A 395 6.08 -34.60 -16.80
N THR A 396 4.84 -34.71 -17.25
CA THR A 396 4.04 -33.61 -17.81
C THR A 396 2.61 -33.65 -17.31
N GLY A 397 1.86 -32.59 -17.55
CA GLY A 397 0.41 -32.51 -17.31
C GLY A 397 0.00 -32.17 -15.89
N GLY A 398 0.93 -31.77 -15.02
CA GLY A 398 0.63 -31.48 -13.63
C GLY A 398 0.16 -30.05 -13.35
N SER A 399 -0.20 -29.83 -12.10
CA SER A 399 -0.47 -28.53 -11.50
C SER A 399 0.28 -28.40 -10.18
N ILE A 400 0.65 -27.17 -9.86
CA ILE A 400 1.23 -26.79 -8.58
C ILE A 400 0.23 -25.90 -7.86
N SER A 401 -0.09 -26.25 -6.62
CA SER A 401 -0.82 -25.39 -5.71
C SER A 401 0.12 -24.90 -4.62
N THR A 402 0.13 -23.62 -4.35
CA THR A 402 0.90 -23.03 -3.26
C THR A 402 0.05 -21.98 -2.56
N ILE A 403 0.32 -21.78 -1.26
CA ILE A 403 -0.20 -20.60 -0.57
C ILE A 403 0.62 -19.42 -1.05
N ASP A 404 -0.02 -18.31 -1.36
CA ASP A 404 0.66 -17.10 -1.78
C ASP A 404 1.63 -16.65 -0.68
N PRO A 405 2.93 -16.61 -0.97
CA PRO A 405 3.95 -16.27 0.04
C PRO A 405 3.94 -14.79 0.45
N ALA A 406 3.25 -13.97 -0.29
CA ALA A 406 3.09 -12.56 -0.01
C ALA A 406 1.89 -12.27 0.91
N SER A 407 1.29 -13.30 1.50
CA SER A 407 0.15 -13.16 2.37
C SER A 407 0.47 -12.35 3.59
N GLY A 408 -0.14 -11.20 3.69
CA GLY A 408 -0.53 -10.53 4.87
C GLY A 408 0.53 -9.84 5.73
N PRO A 409 1.58 -9.17 5.20
CA PRO A 409 2.31 -8.23 6.03
C PRO A 409 1.38 -7.08 6.44
N ILE A 410 1.64 -6.51 7.61
CA ILE A 410 0.86 -5.41 8.14
C ILE A 410 1.53 -4.11 7.72
N PHE A 411 0.77 -3.26 7.05
CA PHE A 411 1.23 -1.96 6.58
C PHE A 411 0.59 -0.83 7.38
N GLN A 412 1.33 0.26 7.48
CA GLN A 412 0.89 1.51 8.06
C GLN A 412 1.03 2.66 7.06
N TRP A 413 0.12 3.60 7.12
CA TRP A 413 0.23 4.87 6.42
C TRP A 413 -0.22 6.01 7.33
N ASP A 414 0.69 6.94 7.59
CA ASP A 414 0.44 8.14 8.38
C ASP A 414 0.28 9.34 7.43
N PRO A 415 -0.89 9.98 7.38
CA PRO A 415 -1.13 11.14 6.51
C PRO A 415 -0.18 12.31 6.79
N THR A 416 0.38 12.40 8.00
CA THR A 416 1.27 13.49 8.42
C THR A 416 2.74 13.21 8.22
N SER A 417 3.13 11.95 7.96
CA SER A 417 4.54 11.55 7.86
C SER A 417 5.26 12.00 6.59
N GLY A 418 4.52 12.50 5.59
CA GLY A 418 5.06 12.81 4.26
C GLY A 418 5.39 11.58 3.41
N ASN A 419 5.24 10.37 3.92
CA ASN A 419 5.46 9.15 3.15
C ASN A 419 4.40 9.03 2.05
N PRO A 420 4.83 8.86 0.80
CA PRO A 420 3.91 8.79 -0.34
C PRO A 420 3.11 7.50 -0.39
N ILE A 421 3.62 6.42 0.21
CA ILE A 421 3.03 5.08 0.21
C ILE A 421 3.01 4.49 1.61
N ALA A 422 2.18 3.46 1.79
CA ALA A 422 2.16 2.68 3.01
C ALA A 422 3.48 1.89 3.17
N SER A 423 3.92 1.77 4.40
CA SER A 423 5.14 1.05 4.78
C SER A 423 4.81 -0.08 5.74
N VAL A 424 5.64 -1.12 5.76
CA VAL A 424 5.49 -2.22 6.70
C VAL A 424 5.70 -1.74 8.14
N ILE A 425 4.91 -2.28 9.04
CA ILE A 425 5.14 -2.12 10.47
C ILE A 425 6.35 -2.97 10.85
N PRO A 426 7.44 -2.36 11.38
CA PRO A 426 8.60 -3.10 11.82
C PRO A 426 8.23 -4.12 12.90
N TYR A 427 8.84 -5.30 12.85
CA TYR A 427 8.66 -6.39 13.81
C TYR A 427 7.26 -7.02 13.90
N ALA A 428 6.30 -6.53 13.12
CA ALA A 428 4.99 -7.18 13.00
C ALA A 428 5.13 -8.58 12.39
N PRO A 429 4.20 -9.50 12.66
CA PRO A 429 4.20 -10.80 12.01
C PRO A 429 4.17 -10.65 10.50
N PRO A 430 5.06 -11.33 9.75
CA PRO A 430 5.17 -11.14 8.30
C PRO A 430 4.04 -11.79 7.50
N VAL A 431 3.29 -12.69 8.12
CA VAL A 431 2.19 -13.43 7.49
C VAL A 431 0.96 -13.39 8.38
N ASN A 432 -0.16 -12.89 7.87
CA ASN A 432 -1.43 -12.79 8.58
C ASN A 432 -2.61 -12.93 7.60
N ASP A 433 -3.77 -13.37 8.08
CA ASP A 433 -5.03 -13.36 7.31
C ASP A 433 -5.80 -12.04 7.48
N GLY A 434 -5.43 -11.24 8.46
CA GLY A 434 -6.02 -9.92 8.64
C GLY A 434 -5.67 -9.28 9.97
N VAL A 435 -6.12 -8.03 10.11
CA VAL A 435 -5.86 -7.18 11.27
C VAL A 435 -7.08 -6.35 11.65
N PHE A 436 -7.16 -5.97 12.90
CA PHE A 436 -8.02 -4.89 13.40
C PHE A 436 -7.36 -4.22 14.59
N VAL A 437 -7.83 -3.04 14.97
CA VAL A 437 -7.35 -2.29 16.12
C VAL A 437 -8.33 -2.42 17.27
N ALA A 438 -7.88 -2.98 18.39
CA ALA A 438 -8.71 -3.12 19.60
C ALA A 438 -8.72 -1.81 20.39
N MET A 439 -9.91 -1.31 20.66
CA MET A 439 -10.16 -0.11 21.47
C MET A 439 -10.79 -0.53 22.82
N PRO A 440 -10.58 0.17 23.92
CA PRO A 440 -9.84 1.45 24.03
C PRO A 440 -8.32 1.29 24.19
N GLN A 441 -7.78 0.08 24.24
CA GLN A 441 -6.37 -0.20 24.54
C GLN A 441 -5.43 0.25 23.41
N ARG A 442 -5.95 0.48 22.21
CA ARG A 442 -5.18 0.78 21.00
C ARG A 442 -4.06 -0.24 20.79
N GLN A 443 -4.48 -1.46 20.54
CA GLN A 443 -3.59 -2.58 20.16
C GLN A 443 -3.97 -3.09 18.79
N ILE A 444 -3.00 -3.35 17.93
CA ILE A 444 -3.25 -4.06 16.68
C ILE A 444 -3.30 -5.55 16.99
N ILE A 445 -4.36 -6.19 16.56
CA ILE A 445 -4.57 -7.63 16.66
C ILE A 445 -4.55 -8.22 15.26
N ALA A 446 -3.67 -9.19 15.05
CA ALA A 446 -3.52 -9.95 13.81
C ALA A 446 -4.01 -11.38 14.01
N TRP A 447 -4.72 -11.93 13.04
CA TRP A 447 -5.18 -13.32 13.07
C TRP A 447 -4.69 -14.11 11.86
N GLY A 448 -4.74 -15.46 11.95
CA GLY A 448 -4.09 -16.34 10.97
C GLY A 448 -2.62 -16.02 10.85
N SER A 449 -1.96 -15.75 11.96
CA SER A 449 -0.65 -15.11 12.03
C SER A 449 0.51 -16.12 12.03
N SER A 450 1.74 -15.64 12.18
CA SER A 450 2.93 -16.48 12.24
C SER A 450 3.92 -16.02 13.30
N PHE A 451 4.73 -16.96 13.82
CA PHE A 451 5.92 -16.66 14.63
C PHE A 451 7.20 -16.65 13.78
N THR A 452 7.29 -17.58 12.86
CA THR A 452 8.51 -17.88 12.10
C THR A 452 8.34 -17.66 10.60
N GLY A 453 7.29 -16.95 10.19
CA GLY A 453 6.95 -16.80 8.77
C GLY A 453 6.10 -17.95 8.20
N ILE A 454 5.89 -19.01 8.97
CA ILE A 454 4.95 -20.09 8.61
C ILE A 454 3.60 -19.74 9.24
N GLN A 455 2.58 -19.64 8.42
CA GLN A 455 1.24 -19.30 8.86
C GLN A 455 0.64 -20.39 9.77
N ASP A 456 0.07 -19.98 10.89
CA ASP A 456 -0.87 -20.79 11.69
C ASP A 456 -2.28 -20.16 11.60
N PRO A 457 -3.22 -20.79 10.89
CA PRO A 457 -4.56 -20.22 10.65
C PRO A 457 -5.39 -19.99 11.92
N LEU A 458 -4.99 -20.55 13.06
CA LEU A 458 -5.66 -20.42 14.35
C LEU A 458 -4.92 -19.52 15.34
N LEU A 459 -3.79 -18.94 14.92
CA LEU A 459 -2.96 -18.09 15.77
C LEU A 459 -3.43 -16.64 15.71
N ILE A 460 -3.63 -16.06 16.89
CA ILE A 460 -3.84 -14.63 17.08
C ILE A 460 -2.60 -14.05 17.74
N ARG A 461 -2.14 -12.89 17.26
CA ARG A 461 -1.05 -12.13 17.86
C ARG A 461 -1.46 -10.68 18.03
N TRP A 462 -0.91 -10.02 19.04
CA TRP A 462 -1.15 -8.60 19.27
C TRP A 462 0.12 -7.87 19.70
N CYS A 463 0.18 -6.60 19.33
CA CYS A 463 1.26 -5.72 19.73
C CYS A 463 1.11 -5.24 21.17
N ASP A 464 2.07 -4.47 21.67
CA ASP A 464 1.93 -3.78 22.95
C ASP A 464 0.87 -2.66 22.89
N VAL A 465 0.35 -2.28 24.04
CA VAL A 465 -0.61 -1.17 24.19
C VAL A 465 0.06 0.15 23.75
N GLU A 466 -0.64 0.93 22.95
CA GLU A 466 -0.16 2.22 22.41
C GLU A 466 1.16 2.15 21.59
N ASN A 467 1.70 0.93 21.38
CA ASN A 467 2.97 0.73 20.66
C ASN A 467 2.87 -0.43 19.67
N PHE A 468 2.52 -0.12 18.44
CA PHE A 468 2.38 -1.13 17.39
C PHE A 468 3.72 -1.64 16.80
N ASN A 469 4.87 -1.14 17.28
CA ASN A 469 6.18 -1.64 16.86
C ASN A 469 6.73 -2.76 17.77
N ASP A 470 6.10 -3.06 18.91
CA ASP A 470 6.52 -4.14 19.80
C ASP A 470 5.53 -5.30 19.78
N TRP A 471 5.94 -6.41 19.15
CA TRP A 471 5.16 -7.64 18.97
C TRP A 471 5.74 -8.83 19.73
N ILE A 472 6.81 -8.62 20.49
CA ILE A 472 7.48 -9.67 21.25
C ILE A 472 6.99 -9.61 22.68
N ALA A 473 6.38 -10.70 23.15
CA ALA A 473 5.93 -10.81 24.55
C ALA A 473 7.14 -10.72 25.52
N LYS A 474 7.07 -9.76 26.43
CA LYS A 474 8.05 -9.51 27.49
C LYS A 474 7.32 -9.32 28.81
N THR A 475 8.03 -9.45 29.92
CA THR A 475 7.47 -9.19 31.26
C THR A 475 7.07 -7.72 31.48
N THR A 476 7.54 -6.82 30.61
CA THR A 476 7.36 -5.37 30.71
C THR A 476 6.34 -4.79 29.71
N ASN A 477 5.78 -5.61 28.83
CA ASN A 477 4.79 -5.18 27.83
C ASN A 477 3.55 -6.09 27.86
N GLN A 478 2.54 -5.72 27.09
CA GLN A 478 1.29 -6.46 26.93
C GLN A 478 1.17 -7.17 25.57
N ALA A 479 2.25 -7.17 24.79
CA ALA A 479 2.27 -7.95 23.54
C ALA A 479 2.14 -9.44 23.84
N GLY A 480 1.46 -10.17 22.93
CA GLY A 480 1.22 -11.58 23.20
C GLY A 480 0.67 -12.33 22.00
N SER A 481 0.28 -13.56 22.27
CA SER A 481 -0.33 -14.45 21.29
C SER A 481 -1.23 -15.46 21.95
N TYR A 482 -2.20 -15.93 21.20
CA TYR A 482 -3.07 -17.02 21.60
C TYR A 482 -3.45 -17.87 20.40
N ARG A 483 -3.36 -19.19 20.53
CA ARG A 483 -3.82 -20.12 19.51
C ARG A 483 -5.19 -20.68 19.89
N ILE A 484 -6.18 -20.52 19.02
CA ILE A 484 -7.52 -21.07 19.22
C ILE A 484 -7.43 -22.60 19.15
N PRO A 485 -7.96 -23.32 20.16
CA PRO A 485 -7.79 -24.78 20.24
C PRO A 485 -8.73 -25.56 19.33
N LYS A 486 -9.74 -24.91 18.71
CA LYS A 486 -10.76 -25.57 17.89
C LYS A 486 -10.96 -24.79 16.58
N GLY A 487 -11.24 -25.54 15.51
CA GLY A 487 -11.36 -25.01 14.16
C GLY A 487 -10.19 -25.41 13.26
N SER A 488 -10.30 -25.16 11.98
CA SER A 488 -9.21 -25.31 11.04
C SER A 488 -8.60 -23.96 10.66
N ARG A 489 -9.40 -22.88 10.70
CA ARG A 489 -8.92 -21.50 10.49
C ARG A 489 -9.84 -20.47 11.13
N ILE A 490 -9.31 -19.28 11.34
CA ILE A 490 -10.10 -18.08 11.66
C ILE A 490 -10.61 -17.50 10.34
N VAL A 491 -11.93 -17.27 10.28
CA VAL A 491 -12.60 -16.72 9.08
C VAL A 491 -12.65 -15.20 9.12
N GLY A 492 -12.71 -14.62 10.32
CA GLY A 492 -12.75 -13.18 10.49
C GLY A 492 -12.78 -12.78 11.96
N CYS A 493 -12.41 -11.54 12.19
CA CYS A 493 -12.44 -10.92 13.51
C CYS A 493 -13.04 -9.51 13.40
N ILE A 494 -13.71 -9.08 14.44
CA ILE A 494 -14.23 -7.72 14.55
C ILE A 494 -14.15 -7.23 15.99
N GLN A 495 -13.88 -5.95 16.13
CA GLN A 495 -13.95 -5.29 17.44
C GLN A 495 -15.41 -5.11 17.86
N GLY A 496 -15.69 -5.40 19.12
CA GLY A 496 -16.90 -4.99 19.84
C GLY A 496 -16.54 -3.94 20.92
N PRO A 497 -17.55 -3.39 21.62
CA PRO A 497 -17.31 -2.30 22.59
C PRO A 497 -16.36 -2.65 23.75
N GLN A 498 -16.28 -3.90 24.14
CA GLN A 498 -15.45 -4.39 25.27
C GLN A 498 -14.76 -5.73 24.96
N GLN A 499 -15.08 -6.35 23.84
CA GLN A 499 -14.62 -7.67 23.46
C GLN A 499 -14.39 -7.71 21.96
N ALA A 500 -13.46 -8.52 21.50
CA ALA A 500 -13.35 -8.88 20.10
C ALA A 500 -14.10 -10.18 19.83
N LEU A 501 -14.81 -10.24 18.72
CA LEU A 501 -15.43 -11.46 18.22
C LEU A 501 -14.52 -12.10 17.19
N VAL A 502 -14.29 -13.38 17.33
CA VAL A 502 -13.46 -14.17 16.42
C VAL A 502 -14.30 -15.34 15.93
N TRP A 503 -14.45 -15.46 14.62
CA TRP A 503 -15.16 -16.58 14.01
C TRP A 503 -14.17 -17.58 13.42
N THR A 504 -14.40 -18.84 13.73
CA THR A 504 -13.71 -19.94 13.09
C THR A 504 -14.66 -20.68 12.15
N ASP A 505 -14.13 -21.53 11.30
CA ASP A 505 -14.92 -22.34 10.37
C ASP A 505 -15.76 -23.45 11.02
N LEU A 506 -15.63 -23.64 12.34
CA LEU A 506 -16.43 -24.61 13.12
C LEU A 506 -17.43 -23.96 14.10
N ALA A 507 -17.56 -22.65 14.12
CA ALA A 507 -18.44 -21.96 15.08
C ALA A 507 -19.76 -21.55 14.45
#